data_955a3a94bbc82ce0f1d21e58f0d760d5
#
_entry.id   955a3a94bbc82ce0f1d21e58f0d760d5
#
_cell.length_a   1.000
_cell.length_b   1.000
_cell.length_c   1.000
_cell.angle_alpha   90.00
_cell.angle_beta   90.00
_cell.angle_gamma   90.00
#
_symmetry.space_group_name_H-M   'P 1'
#
loop_
_entity.id
_entity.type
_entity.pdbx_description
1 polymer ?
#
loop_
_entity_poly.entity_id
_entity_poly.type
_entity_poly.pdbx_seq_one_letter_code
_entity_poly.pdbx_strand_id
1 'polypeptide(L)'
;MIKSVKVRYIFSKIEINSIINFILLFMFTQCSKNDLSTDNFEEVERVQEENQNNSEKKVFNFEKIACDGGFADEFPCKEYDLLNWIPLSFFDSESANDNWGWTDSKSKREFVLQGLNDGLAFLDITDPQKVIYLGKLLSATDPSDWRDVKIYGDHAFIVSEASNHGLQVFDLNNLLASDEFKTFNEDYIANDFGNAHNIAINTSSGFAYVLGSALYKGGPVFYDISIPQQPIFSGGFSDTSYIHDAQIVTYKGEDQNYFDKEILFGSNSDGGETNQLIILDVTEKTNPELISTISYSYGGYTHQGWIDENHRYFYLGDELDELRYGNKTRIITFDLKDLKNPKIHFVYEGKTDAIDHNLYIKSNKLYLSNYTAGLRELDIENIENKEIIEEAFFDTHPESDDASFEGVWN
;
A
#
# COMPACT_ATOMS: atom_id res chain seq x y z
N MET A 1 -15.47 -6.19 -5.90
CA MET A 1 -14.25 -6.81 -6.47
C MET A 1 -13.57 -5.68 -7.22
N ILE A 2 -12.57 -5.06 -6.61
CA ILE A 2 -11.83 -3.95 -7.23
C ILE A 2 -10.85 -4.61 -8.21
N LYS A 3 -11.21 -4.64 -9.49
CA LYS A 3 -10.27 -5.07 -10.53
C LYS A 3 -9.36 -3.89 -10.83
N SER A 4 -8.07 -4.09 -10.70
CA SER A 4 -7.02 -3.08 -10.59
C SER A 4 -7.06 -1.97 -11.65
N VAL A 5 -6.98 -0.73 -11.19
CA VAL A 5 -6.52 0.41 -11.99
C VAL A 5 -4.98 0.40 -11.94
N LYS A 6 -4.31 0.40 -13.07
CA LYS A 6 -2.85 0.35 -13.15
C LYS A 6 -2.27 1.72 -13.44
N VAL A 7 -1.31 2.13 -12.64
CA VAL A 7 -0.46 3.29 -12.90
C VAL A 7 0.95 2.77 -13.19
N ARG A 8 1.57 3.14 -14.31
CA ARG A 8 2.91 2.68 -14.70
C ARG A 8 3.97 3.70 -14.29
N TYR A 9 5.05 3.21 -13.70
CA TYR A 9 6.23 3.99 -13.33
C TYR A 9 7.34 3.85 -14.36
N ILE A 10 8.12 4.93 -14.57
CA ILE A 10 9.36 4.91 -15.33
C ILE A 10 10.49 5.35 -14.39
N PHE A 11 11.38 4.43 -14.03
CA PHE A 11 12.62 4.75 -13.33
C PHE A 11 13.82 4.60 -14.25
N SER A 12 14.76 5.54 -14.20
CA SER A 12 15.99 5.49 -14.98
C SER A 12 17.12 4.75 -14.23
N LYS A 13 17.89 3.97 -14.93
CA LYS A 13 19.04 3.21 -14.46
C LYS A 13 20.19 4.11 -13.98
N ILE A 14 20.78 3.79 -12.84
CA ILE A 14 22.07 4.35 -12.40
C ILE A 14 23.15 3.27 -12.48
N GLU A 15 24.18 3.47 -13.29
CA GLU A 15 25.37 2.63 -13.30
C GLU A 15 26.28 2.97 -12.11
N ILE A 16 26.59 1.97 -11.27
CA ILE A 16 27.53 2.08 -10.16
C ILE A 16 28.92 1.68 -10.65
N ASN A 17 29.83 2.63 -10.77
CA ASN A 17 31.28 2.36 -10.82
C ASN A 17 31.94 2.69 -9.46
N SER A 18 32.65 1.69 -8.95
CA SER A 18 33.28 1.61 -7.65
C SER A 18 34.19 2.79 -7.28
N ILE A 19 34.27 3.13 -5.97
CA ILE A 19 35.49 3.21 -5.16
C ILE A 19 35.08 3.35 -3.68
N ILE A 20 35.76 2.57 -2.86
CA ILE A 20 35.69 2.43 -1.41
C ILE A 20 36.08 3.71 -0.68
N ASN A 21 35.27 4.21 0.28
CA ASN A 21 35.74 4.57 1.63
C ASN A 21 34.58 4.96 2.55
N PHE A 22 34.66 4.47 3.77
CA PHE A 22 33.78 4.66 4.92
C PHE A 22 33.45 6.13 5.19
N ILE A 23 32.15 6.48 5.10
CA ILE A 23 31.48 7.47 5.98
C ILE A 23 29.99 7.16 5.87
N LEU A 24 29.34 6.84 7.00
CA LEU A 24 27.88 6.80 7.10
C LEU A 24 27.35 8.20 6.82
N LEU A 25 26.82 8.40 5.64
CA LEU A 25 26.01 9.57 5.29
C LEU A 25 24.83 9.03 4.48
N PHE A 26 23.64 9.23 4.98
CA PHE A 26 22.41 9.00 4.24
C PHE A 26 22.47 9.84 2.96
N MET A 27 22.78 9.23 1.83
CA MET A 27 22.61 9.88 0.52
C MET A 27 21.32 9.39 -0.11
N PHE A 28 20.32 10.23 -0.03
CA PHE A 28 19.20 10.19 -0.97
C PHE A 28 19.76 10.55 -2.35
N THR A 29 19.82 9.59 -3.26
CA THR A 29 20.13 9.87 -4.65
C THR A 29 18.86 10.26 -5.37
N GLN A 30 18.73 11.55 -5.69
CA GLN A 30 17.78 12.03 -6.68
C GLN A 30 18.03 11.32 -8.01
N CYS A 31 17.01 10.66 -8.53
CA CYS A 31 17.01 10.11 -9.88
C CYS A 31 16.88 11.25 -10.89
N SER A 32 17.94 11.54 -11.65
CA SER A 32 17.90 12.53 -12.72
C SER A 32 17.41 11.88 -14.02
N LYS A 33 16.52 12.59 -14.72
CA LYS A 33 16.04 12.24 -16.06
C LYS A 33 17.21 11.92 -17.01
N ASN A 34 17.23 10.73 -17.57
CA ASN A 34 17.93 10.47 -18.81
C ASN A 34 16.94 9.87 -19.81
N ASP A 35 16.78 10.58 -20.90
CA ASP A 35 15.98 10.19 -22.05
C ASP A 35 16.46 8.83 -22.59
N LEU A 36 15.60 7.81 -22.50
CA LEU A 36 15.71 6.60 -23.31
C LEU A 36 14.79 6.75 -24.52
N SER A 37 15.38 6.49 -25.68
CA SER A 37 14.82 6.65 -27.00
C SER A 37 13.42 6.01 -27.11
N THR A 38 12.48 6.86 -27.48
CA THR A 38 11.17 6.48 -27.98
C THR A 38 11.29 5.89 -29.37
N ASP A 39 11.66 4.62 -29.48
CA ASP A 39 11.57 3.93 -30.75
C ASP A 39 10.75 2.67 -30.56
N ASN A 40 9.58 2.69 -31.20
CA ASN A 40 8.61 1.64 -31.43
C ASN A 40 7.52 1.38 -30.36
N PHE A 41 6.86 2.44 -29.88
CA PHE A 41 5.44 2.31 -29.63
C PHE A 41 4.70 2.98 -30.79
N GLU A 42 4.12 2.21 -31.67
CA GLU A 42 2.99 2.71 -32.44
C GLU A 42 1.95 3.10 -31.39
N GLU A 43 1.77 4.39 -31.23
CA GLU A 43 0.75 5.03 -30.44
C GLU A 43 -0.59 4.48 -30.94
N VAL A 44 -1.09 3.43 -30.26
CA VAL A 44 -2.45 2.98 -30.51
C VAL A 44 -3.31 4.15 -30.07
N GLU A 45 -3.78 4.93 -31.06
CA GLU A 45 -4.80 5.98 -30.90
C GLU A 45 -6.10 5.38 -30.34
N ARG A 46 -6.10 4.95 -29.08
CA ARG A 46 -7.27 4.51 -28.34
C ARG A 46 -7.65 5.51 -27.25
N VAL A 47 -6.87 6.60 -27.13
CA VAL A 47 -7.16 7.71 -26.23
C VAL A 47 -7.71 8.85 -27.06
N GLN A 48 -9.02 9.03 -27.10
CA GLN A 48 -9.61 10.29 -27.55
C GLN A 48 -9.52 11.27 -26.37
N GLU A 49 -8.45 12.08 -26.32
CA GLU A 49 -8.44 13.30 -25.50
C GLU A 49 -9.46 14.27 -26.08
N GLU A 50 -10.64 14.35 -25.48
CA GLU A 50 -11.48 15.54 -25.66
C GLU A 50 -10.86 16.68 -24.84
N ASN A 51 -9.87 17.36 -25.40
CA ASN A 51 -9.28 18.57 -24.85
C ASN A 51 -10.25 19.73 -25.04
N GLN A 52 -11.08 20.00 -24.02
CA GLN A 52 -11.85 21.25 -23.96
C GLN A 52 -11.84 21.78 -22.51
N ASN A 53 -11.50 23.06 -22.38
CA ASN A 53 -11.62 23.94 -21.21
C ASN A 53 -11.36 23.36 -19.79
N ASN A 54 -10.57 24.06 -19.00
CA ASN A 54 -10.08 23.74 -17.63
C ASN A 54 -11.14 23.40 -16.56
N SER A 55 -12.40 23.18 -16.89
CA SER A 55 -13.49 22.79 -15.99
C SER A 55 -14.27 21.56 -16.45
N GLU A 56 -13.93 20.97 -17.59
CA GLU A 56 -14.64 19.78 -18.09
C GLU A 56 -14.12 18.50 -17.41
N LYS A 57 -15.02 17.50 -17.29
CA LYS A 57 -14.67 16.16 -16.79
C LYS A 57 -13.48 15.59 -17.55
N LYS A 58 -12.45 15.17 -16.85
CA LYS A 58 -11.39 14.36 -17.45
C LYS A 58 -11.85 12.89 -17.43
N VAL A 59 -12.30 12.39 -18.56
CA VAL A 59 -12.82 11.02 -18.73
C VAL A 59 -11.79 10.17 -19.46
N PHE A 60 -11.51 9.01 -18.92
CA PHE A 60 -10.62 8.02 -19.51
C PHE A 60 -11.46 6.81 -19.98
N ASN A 61 -11.66 6.68 -21.30
CA ASN A 61 -12.36 5.55 -21.88
C ASN A 61 -11.34 4.48 -22.29
N PHE A 62 -11.62 3.23 -21.94
CA PHE A 62 -10.76 2.10 -22.28
C PHE A 62 -11.60 0.90 -22.68
N GLU A 63 -11.23 0.25 -23.78
CA GLU A 63 -11.87 -1.00 -24.18
C GLU A 63 -11.21 -2.16 -23.41
N LYS A 64 -12.05 -2.93 -22.71
CA LYS A 64 -11.58 -4.09 -21.96
C LYS A 64 -10.80 -5.06 -22.83
N ILE A 65 -9.62 -5.46 -22.38
CA ILE A 65 -8.81 -6.51 -23.00
C ILE A 65 -8.92 -7.78 -22.16
N ALA A 66 -9.54 -8.81 -22.74
CA ALA A 66 -9.67 -10.09 -22.06
C ALA A 66 -8.34 -10.83 -21.97
N CYS A 67 -8.13 -11.55 -20.86
CA CYS A 67 -7.04 -12.52 -20.76
C CYS A 67 -7.38 -13.75 -21.59
N ASP A 68 -6.80 -13.86 -22.76
CA ASP A 68 -7.00 -14.98 -23.67
C ASP A 68 -5.64 -15.62 -24.05
N GLY A 69 -5.58 -16.94 -24.01
CA GLY A 69 -4.33 -17.67 -24.29
C GLY A 69 -3.17 -17.34 -23.35
N GLY A 70 -3.46 -16.75 -22.16
CA GLY A 70 -2.46 -16.39 -21.17
C GLY A 70 -1.96 -14.94 -21.26
N PHE A 71 -2.57 -14.12 -22.12
CA PHE A 71 -2.19 -12.72 -22.32
C PHE A 71 -3.41 -11.80 -22.44
N ALA A 72 -3.28 -10.59 -21.90
CA ALA A 72 -4.16 -9.46 -22.16
C ALA A 72 -3.32 -8.38 -22.86
N ASP A 73 -3.31 -8.38 -24.22
CA ASP A 73 -2.36 -7.67 -25.06
C ASP A 73 -0.91 -8.16 -24.79
N GLU A 74 0.01 -7.31 -24.39
CA GLU A 74 1.40 -7.67 -24.05
C GLU A 74 1.58 -8.26 -22.63
N PHE A 75 0.55 -8.16 -21.77
CA PHE A 75 0.61 -8.50 -20.36
C PHE A 75 0.29 -9.97 -20.09
N PRO A 76 1.23 -10.78 -19.57
CA PRO A 76 0.94 -12.13 -19.11
C PRO A 76 -0.15 -12.11 -18.03
N CYS A 77 -1.12 -13.02 -18.14
CA CYS A 77 -2.24 -13.05 -17.20
C CYS A 77 -2.82 -14.45 -17.04
N LYS A 78 -3.56 -14.61 -15.94
CA LYS A 78 -4.41 -15.76 -15.68
C LYS A 78 -5.63 -15.30 -14.88
N GLU A 79 -6.84 -15.52 -15.40
CA GLU A 79 -8.13 -15.20 -14.78
C GLU A 79 -8.41 -13.69 -14.55
N TYR A 80 -7.53 -12.78 -14.97
CA TYR A 80 -7.70 -11.34 -14.85
C TYR A 80 -7.69 -10.65 -16.20
N ASP A 81 -8.74 -9.88 -16.50
CA ASP A 81 -8.84 -9.02 -17.66
C ASP A 81 -8.28 -7.61 -17.36
N LEU A 82 -7.71 -6.94 -18.33
CA LEU A 82 -7.36 -5.52 -18.24
C LEU A 82 -8.62 -4.68 -18.49
N LEU A 83 -9.09 -3.98 -17.46
CA LEU A 83 -10.30 -3.15 -17.55
C LEU A 83 -9.98 -1.70 -17.87
N ASN A 84 -8.85 -1.20 -17.43
CA ASN A 84 -8.36 0.15 -17.72
C ASN A 84 -6.87 0.26 -17.44
N TRP A 85 -6.23 1.21 -18.13
CA TRP A 85 -4.84 1.61 -17.91
C TRP A 85 -4.72 3.11 -18.09
N ILE A 86 -4.28 3.81 -17.02
CA ILE A 86 -4.17 5.26 -16.99
C ILE A 86 -2.70 5.63 -16.84
N PRO A 87 -2.08 6.31 -17.81
CA PRO A 87 -0.67 6.68 -17.72
C PRO A 87 -0.45 7.77 -16.64
N LEU A 88 0.71 7.75 -16.00
CA LEU A 88 1.07 8.71 -14.96
C LEU A 88 1.01 10.18 -15.46
N SER A 89 1.36 10.41 -16.72
CA SER A 89 1.28 11.73 -17.36
C SER A 89 -0.13 12.36 -17.34
N PHE A 90 -1.17 11.52 -17.24
CA PHE A 90 -2.55 12.00 -17.13
C PHE A 90 -2.81 12.78 -15.83
N PHE A 91 -2.06 12.49 -14.78
CA PHE A 91 -2.17 13.15 -13.48
C PHE A 91 -1.30 14.40 -13.35
N ASP A 92 -0.45 14.68 -14.33
CA ASP A 92 0.55 15.76 -14.25
C ASP A 92 1.38 15.63 -12.95
N SER A 93 1.92 14.42 -12.72
CA SER A 93 2.72 14.04 -11.55
C SER A 93 3.92 13.20 -11.95
N GLU A 94 4.98 13.21 -11.12
CA GLU A 94 6.25 12.55 -11.44
C GLU A 94 6.30 11.08 -11.02
N SER A 95 5.58 10.73 -9.92
CA SER A 95 5.45 9.36 -9.43
C SER A 95 4.09 9.12 -8.80
N ALA A 96 3.70 7.86 -8.68
CA ALA A 96 2.54 7.42 -7.93
C ALA A 96 2.98 6.34 -6.93
N ASN A 97 2.22 6.17 -5.86
CA ASN A 97 2.54 5.26 -4.77
C ASN A 97 1.29 4.53 -4.29
N ASP A 98 1.03 4.49 -2.99
CA ASP A 98 -0.07 3.74 -2.41
C ASP A 98 -1.45 4.21 -2.91
N ASN A 99 -2.44 3.36 -2.77
CA ASN A 99 -3.82 3.67 -3.12
C ASN A 99 -4.81 3.02 -2.15
N TRP A 100 -6.04 3.56 -2.10
CA TRP A 100 -7.12 2.97 -1.34
C TRP A 100 -8.46 3.12 -2.06
N GLY A 101 -9.39 2.20 -1.79
CA GLY A 101 -10.73 2.22 -2.38
C GLY A 101 -11.78 2.80 -1.44
N TRP A 102 -12.74 3.58 -1.96
CA TRP A 102 -13.94 4.01 -1.26
C TRP A 102 -15.19 3.73 -2.08
N THR A 103 -16.22 3.20 -1.42
CA THR A 103 -17.55 3.01 -2.02
C THR A 103 -18.55 3.84 -1.26
N ASP A 104 -19.19 4.82 -1.91
CA ASP A 104 -20.30 5.54 -1.31
C ASP A 104 -21.46 4.60 -1.01
N SER A 105 -21.84 4.51 0.24
CA SER A 105 -22.85 3.59 0.73
C SER A 105 -24.24 3.84 0.13
N LYS A 106 -24.53 5.08 -0.31
CA LYS A 106 -25.84 5.52 -0.82
C LYS A 106 -25.95 5.35 -2.33
N SER A 107 -25.05 5.96 -3.09
CA SER A 107 -25.06 5.92 -4.55
C SER A 107 -24.47 4.65 -5.14
N LYS A 108 -23.68 3.91 -4.35
CA LYS A 108 -22.88 2.75 -4.78
C LYS A 108 -21.78 3.09 -5.80
N ARG A 109 -21.45 4.38 -5.93
CA ARG A 109 -20.28 4.79 -6.70
C ARG A 109 -19.02 4.29 -6.03
N GLU A 110 -18.08 3.87 -6.86
CA GLU A 110 -16.79 3.31 -6.44
C GLU A 110 -15.66 4.25 -6.85
N PHE A 111 -14.74 4.49 -5.92
CA PHE A 111 -13.65 5.44 -6.11
C PHE A 111 -12.31 4.80 -5.76
N VAL A 112 -11.27 5.22 -6.49
CA VAL A 112 -9.87 5.02 -6.11
C VAL A 112 -9.28 6.35 -5.68
N LEU A 113 -8.60 6.33 -4.55
CA LEU A 113 -7.77 7.38 -4.03
C LEU A 113 -6.32 7.00 -4.34
N GLN A 114 -5.72 7.63 -5.34
CA GLN A 114 -4.36 7.31 -5.80
C GLN A 114 -3.37 8.31 -5.24
N GLY A 115 -2.45 7.84 -4.41
CA GLY A 115 -1.32 8.61 -3.94
C GLY A 115 -0.37 8.96 -5.09
N LEU A 116 0.02 10.23 -5.15
CA LEU A 116 0.96 10.80 -6.09
C LEU A 116 2.05 11.53 -5.31
N ASN A 117 3.21 11.79 -5.91
CA ASN A 117 4.26 12.53 -5.21
C ASN A 117 3.80 13.92 -4.75
N ASP A 118 2.90 14.57 -5.48
CA ASP A 118 2.44 15.94 -5.23
C ASP A 118 1.03 16.03 -4.61
N GLY A 119 0.40 14.88 -4.29
CA GLY A 119 -0.94 14.88 -3.67
C GLY A 119 -1.68 13.56 -3.78
N LEU A 120 -3.00 13.62 -3.74
CA LEU A 120 -3.91 12.48 -3.84
C LEU A 120 -4.90 12.71 -4.97
N ALA A 121 -4.90 11.84 -5.98
CA ALA A 121 -5.87 11.88 -7.08
C ALA A 121 -7.13 11.09 -6.74
N PHE A 122 -8.28 11.59 -7.16
CA PHE A 122 -9.59 10.95 -6.97
C PHE A 122 -10.17 10.50 -8.31
N LEU A 123 -10.41 9.20 -8.42
CA LEU A 123 -10.93 8.55 -9.62
C LEU A 123 -12.27 7.89 -9.31
N ASP A 124 -13.31 8.22 -10.06
CA ASP A 124 -14.56 7.44 -10.07
C ASP A 124 -14.37 6.26 -11.02
N ILE A 125 -14.41 5.05 -10.48
CA ILE A 125 -14.26 3.79 -11.19
C ILE A 125 -15.54 2.97 -11.20
N THR A 126 -16.69 3.60 -10.96
CA THR A 126 -18.01 2.93 -10.95
C THR A 126 -18.24 2.18 -12.26
N ASP A 127 -17.83 2.76 -13.37
CA ASP A 127 -17.63 2.07 -14.64
C ASP A 127 -16.13 1.94 -14.91
N PRO A 128 -15.51 0.77 -14.70
CA PRO A 128 -14.07 0.63 -14.82
C PRO A 128 -13.53 0.78 -16.25
N GLN A 129 -14.40 0.78 -17.27
CA GLN A 129 -14.02 1.09 -18.65
C GLN A 129 -14.18 2.57 -18.98
N LYS A 130 -14.79 3.35 -18.08
CA LYS A 130 -15.01 4.79 -18.22
C LYS A 130 -14.63 5.50 -16.91
N VAL A 131 -13.36 5.56 -16.62
CA VAL A 131 -12.86 6.20 -15.40
C VAL A 131 -12.97 7.72 -15.49
N ILE A 132 -13.47 8.36 -14.43
CA ILE A 132 -13.58 9.83 -14.36
C ILE A 132 -12.55 10.32 -13.35
N TYR A 133 -11.61 11.15 -13.79
CA TYR A 133 -10.69 11.85 -12.89
C TYR A 133 -11.37 13.10 -12.34
N LEU A 134 -11.69 13.07 -11.06
CA LEU A 134 -12.46 14.14 -10.38
C LEU A 134 -11.57 15.29 -9.92
N GLY A 135 -10.28 15.04 -9.74
CA GLY A 135 -9.31 16.06 -9.32
C GLY A 135 -8.30 15.57 -8.32
N LYS A 136 -7.54 16.51 -7.79
CA LYS A 136 -6.39 16.27 -6.89
C LYS A 136 -6.54 17.08 -5.60
N LEU A 137 -6.31 16.44 -4.46
CA LEU A 137 -5.97 17.08 -3.20
C LEU A 137 -4.44 17.25 -3.19
N LEU A 138 -3.96 18.49 -3.12
CA LEU A 138 -2.51 18.74 -3.11
C LEU A 138 -1.87 18.26 -1.80
N SER A 139 -0.57 17.96 -1.86
CA SER A 139 0.23 17.70 -0.66
C SER A 139 0.15 18.89 0.29
N ALA A 140 0.04 18.63 1.60
CA ALA A 140 0.02 19.69 2.62
C ALA A 140 1.33 20.51 2.62
N THR A 141 2.42 19.90 2.19
CA THR A 141 3.75 20.52 2.09
C THR A 141 4.44 20.10 0.78
N ASP A 142 5.76 19.89 0.80
CA ASP A 142 6.54 19.52 -0.37
C ASP A 142 6.12 18.17 -0.98
N PRO A 143 6.42 17.89 -2.25
CA PRO A 143 6.26 16.58 -2.85
C PRO A 143 7.08 15.49 -2.13
N SER A 144 6.59 14.25 -2.16
CA SER A 144 7.28 13.07 -1.65
C SER A 144 6.83 11.82 -2.39
N ASP A 145 7.75 10.92 -2.71
CA ASP A 145 7.45 9.64 -3.35
C ASP A 145 6.75 8.65 -2.39
N TRP A 146 6.72 8.95 -1.09
CA TRP A 146 6.06 8.14 -0.08
C TRP A 146 4.87 8.87 0.53
N ARG A 147 3.69 8.31 0.26
CA ARG A 147 2.39 8.80 0.73
C ARG A 147 1.46 7.63 0.90
N ASP A 148 0.77 7.59 2.04
CA ASP A 148 -0.23 6.56 2.30
C ASP A 148 -1.58 7.18 2.64
N VAL A 149 -2.66 6.44 2.33
CA VAL A 149 -4.05 6.84 2.55
C VAL A 149 -4.88 5.68 3.04
N LYS A 150 -5.66 5.93 4.09
CA LYS A 150 -6.70 4.99 4.57
C LYS A 150 -8.01 5.75 4.81
N ILE A 151 -9.11 5.01 4.95
CA ILE A 151 -10.46 5.56 5.05
C ILE A 151 -11.13 5.12 6.35
N TYR A 152 -11.82 6.07 6.99
CA TYR A 152 -12.77 5.81 8.06
C TYR A 152 -14.09 6.52 7.79
N GLY A 153 -15.18 5.76 7.69
CA GLY A 153 -16.46 6.29 7.24
C GLY A 153 -16.36 6.93 5.85
N ASP A 154 -16.75 8.18 5.76
CA ASP A 154 -16.71 8.96 4.51
C ASP A 154 -15.52 9.96 4.50
N HIS A 155 -14.43 9.65 5.22
CA HIS A 155 -13.24 10.52 5.28
C HIS A 155 -11.98 9.75 4.94
N ALA A 156 -11.11 10.38 4.14
CA ALA A 156 -9.75 9.94 3.87
C ALA A 156 -8.78 10.57 4.88
N PHE A 157 -7.81 9.77 5.33
CA PHE A 157 -6.71 10.15 6.20
C PHE A 157 -5.42 9.90 5.46
N ILE A 158 -4.60 10.93 5.27
CA ILE A 158 -3.43 10.89 4.41
C ILE A 158 -2.20 11.32 5.21
N VAL A 159 -1.14 10.54 5.12
CA VAL A 159 0.19 10.85 5.63
C VAL A 159 1.21 10.90 4.49
N SER A 160 2.37 11.49 4.74
CA SER A 160 3.49 11.52 3.79
C SER A 160 4.81 11.68 4.52
N GLU A 161 5.88 11.24 3.89
CA GLU A 161 7.25 11.52 4.35
C GLU A 161 7.71 12.95 4.06
N ALA A 162 6.92 13.74 3.33
CA ALA A 162 7.19 15.16 3.16
C ALA A 162 7.31 15.88 4.51
N SER A 163 8.33 16.72 4.65
CA SER A 163 8.62 17.40 5.93
C SER A 163 7.43 18.22 6.42
N ASN A 164 7.03 18.02 7.67
CA ASN A 164 5.90 18.69 8.33
C ASN A 164 4.54 18.51 7.62
N HIS A 165 4.34 17.42 6.91
CA HIS A 165 3.09 17.12 6.22
C HIS A 165 1.91 16.98 7.18
N GLY A 166 2.12 16.29 8.31
CA GLY A 166 1.06 15.98 9.26
C GLY A 166 0.07 14.94 8.75
N LEU A 167 -1.11 14.91 9.37
CA LEU A 167 -2.24 14.08 8.99
C LEU A 167 -3.28 14.95 8.28
N GLN A 168 -3.35 14.87 6.94
CA GLN A 168 -4.43 15.50 6.17
C GLN A 168 -5.71 14.69 6.29
N VAL A 169 -6.85 15.36 6.43
CA VAL A 169 -8.19 14.76 6.42
C VAL A 169 -9.02 15.39 5.31
N PHE A 170 -9.74 14.55 4.56
CA PHE A 170 -10.59 14.99 3.46
C PHE A 170 -11.96 14.29 3.52
N ASP A 171 -13.05 15.07 3.46
CA ASP A 171 -14.41 14.55 3.39
C ASP A 171 -14.73 14.10 1.95
N LEU A 172 -14.85 12.78 1.78
CA LEU A 172 -15.11 12.14 0.49
C LEU A 172 -16.49 12.49 -0.09
N ASN A 173 -17.44 12.99 0.71
CA ASN A 173 -18.71 13.50 0.19
C ASN A 173 -18.50 14.68 -0.76
N ASN A 174 -17.39 15.40 -0.68
CA ASN A 174 -17.02 16.45 -1.64
C ASN A 174 -16.86 15.92 -3.06
N LEU A 175 -16.55 14.63 -3.25
CA LEU A 175 -16.45 13.98 -4.56
C LEU A 175 -17.83 13.75 -5.20
N LEU A 176 -18.90 13.69 -4.40
CA LEU A 176 -20.26 13.42 -4.88
C LEU A 176 -20.95 14.68 -5.41
N ALA A 177 -20.47 15.86 -5.05
CA ALA A 177 -21.12 17.13 -5.30
C ALA A 177 -20.97 17.63 -6.75
N SER A 178 -19.96 17.16 -7.47
CA SER A 178 -19.65 17.62 -8.82
C SER A 178 -18.88 16.55 -9.60
N ASP A 179 -19.15 16.48 -10.89
CA ASP A 179 -18.36 15.68 -11.83
C ASP A 179 -17.32 16.56 -12.59
N GLU A 180 -17.14 17.80 -12.20
CA GLU A 180 -16.12 18.69 -12.80
C GLU A 180 -14.76 18.42 -12.16
N PHE A 181 -13.70 18.44 -12.98
CA PHE A 181 -12.33 18.36 -12.51
C PHE A 181 -11.97 19.60 -11.67
N LYS A 182 -11.39 19.39 -10.50
CA LYS A 182 -10.97 20.49 -9.63
C LYS A 182 -9.80 20.12 -8.70
N THR A 183 -9.09 21.13 -8.22
CA THR A 183 -8.19 20.99 -7.09
C THR A 183 -9.00 21.09 -5.80
N PHE A 184 -8.80 20.13 -4.92
CA PHE A 184 -9.43 20.06 -3.61
C PHE A 184 -8.49 20.63 -2.53
N ASN A 185 -9.08 21.08 -1.43
CA ASN A 185 -8.37 21.39 -0.20
C ASN A 185 -8.76 20.39 0.88
N GLU A 186 -7.86 20.16 1.82
CA GLU A 186 -8.15 19.39 3.01
C GLU A 186 -9.19 20.07 3.90
N ASP A 187 -9.94 19.27 4.64
CA ASP A 187 -10.89 19.75 5.64
C ASP A 187 -10.20 20.00 6.99
N TYR A 188 -9.11 19.26 7.27
CA TYR A 188 -8.34 19.40 8.50
C TYR A 188 -6.90 18.89 8.33
N ILE A 189 -5.96 19.45 9.11
CA ILE A 189 -4.60 18.96 9.27
C ILE A 189 -4.25 18.88 10.75
N ALA A 190 -3.82 17.68 11.22
CA ALA A 190 -3.17 17.52 12.50
C ALA A 190 -1.65 17.49 12.34
N ASN A 191 -0.92 18.32 13.12
CA ASN A 191 0.52 18.53 12.94
C ASN A 191 1.37 18.04 14.12
N ASP A 192 0.89 17.08 14.90
CA ASP A 192 1.54 16.67 16.15
C ASP A 192 2.82 15.84 15.92
N PHE A 193 3.00 15.21 14.75
CA PHE A 193 4.10 14.25 14.50
C PHE A 193 5.07 14.62 13.37
N GLY A 194 4.77 15.66 12.58
CA GLY A 194 5.60 16.10 11.45
C GLY A 194 5.36 15.30 10.18
N ASN A 195 6.15 14.27 9.92
CA ASN A 195 5.99 13.37 8.76
C ASN A 195 5.84 11.92 9.22
N ALA A 196 5.34 11.07 8.32
CA ALA A 196 5.18 9.65 8.57
C ALA A 196 5.22 8.85 7.27
N HIS A 197 5.55 7.56 7.39
CA HIS A 197 5.62 6.64 6.25
C HIS A 197 4.25 6.06 5.92
N ASN A 198 3.52 5.57 6.93
CA ASN A 198 2.30 4.80 6.73
C ASN A 198 1.20 5.18 7.73
N ILE A 199 -0.04 4.80 7.45
CA ILE A 199 -1.18 4.94 8.33
C ILE A 199 -2.06 3.69 8.30
N ALA A 200 -2.42 3.17 9.46
CA ALA A 200 -3.38 2.09 9.60
C ALA A 200 -4.60 2.54 10.41
N ILE A 201 -5.77 1.97 10.15
CA ILE A 201 -7.01 2.34 10.83
C ILE A 201 -7.74 1.08 11.29
N ASN A 202 -8.09 1.03 12.57
CA ASN A 202 -9.08 0.08 13.06
C ASN A 202 -10.47 0.72 12.98
N THR A 203 -11.21 0.37 11.97
CA THR A 203 -12.56 0.92 11.73
C THR A 203 -13.57 0.56 12.83
N SER A 204 -13.31 -0.50 13.61
CA SER A 204 -14.19 -0.92 14.70
C SER A 204 -14.04 -0.04 15.95
N SER A 205 -12.84 0.46 16.22
CA SER A 205 -12.56 1.31 17.39
C SER A 205 -12.62 2.81 17.07
N GLY A 206 -12.48 3.18 15.78
CA GLY A 206 -12.38 4.57 15.38
C GLY A 206 -11.04 5.20 15.75
N PHE A 207 -9.94 4.41 15.70
CA PHE A 207 -8.58 4.89 15.89
C PHE A 207 -7.73 4.75 14.64
N ALA A 208 -6.94 5.78 14.38
CA ALA A 208 -5.87 5.77 13.38
C ALA A 208 -4.50 5.64 14.07
N TYR A 209 -3.59 4.95 13.41
CA TYR A 209 -2.23 4.67 13.85
C TYR A 209 -1.27 5.16 12.78
N VAL A 210 -0.56 6.24 13.07
CA VAL A 210 0.45 6.81 12.18
C VAL A 210 1.78 6.10 12.47
N LEU A 211 2.44 5.59 11.44
CA LEU A 211 3.59 4.71 11.52
C LEU A 211 4.82 5.34 10.85
N GLY A 212 6.01 4.95 11.30
CA GLY A 212 7.27 5.43 10.73
C GLY A 212 7.58 6.91 11.01
N SER A 213 6.87 7.56 11.94
CA SER A 213 7.18 8.92 12.37
C SER A 213 8.35 8.97 13.34
N ALA A 214 9.14 10.06 13.33
CA ALA A 214 10.18 10.29 14.34
C ALA A 214 9.63 10.46 15.77
N LEU A 215 8.37 10.87 15.90
CA LEU A 215 7.67 10.86 17.19
C LEU A 215 7.52 9.40 17.65
N TYR A 216 7.78 9.12 18.90
CA TYR A 216 7.87 7.75 19.44
C TYR A 216 8.92 6.84 18.76
N LYS A 217 9.99 7.41 18.17
CA LYS A 217 11.14 6.68 17.59
C LYS A 217 10.77 5.68 16.49
N GLY A 218 9.77 6.02 15.66
CA GLY A 218 9.28 5.14 14.61
C GLY A 218 8.15 4.20 15.04
N GLY A 219 7.80 4.14 16.32
CA GLY A 219 6.63 3.43 16.83
C GLY A 219 5.32 4.15 16.51
N PRO A 220 4.16 3.52 16.76
CA PRO A 220 2.87 4.04 16.36
C PRO A 220 2.45 5.28 17.16
N VAL A 221 1.88 6.25 16.48
CA VAL A 221 1.22 7.44 17.03
C VAL A 221 -0.29 7.25 16.91
N PHE A 222 -1.02 7.48 17.99
CA PHE A 222 -2.46 7.19 18.06
C PHE A 222 -3.30 8.45 17.91
N TYR A 223 -4.34 8.36 17.08
CA TYR A 223 -5.37 9.38 16.92
C TYR A 223 -6.75 8.78 17.11
N ASP A 224 -7.57 9.40 17.97
CA ASP A 224 -9.01 9.16 18.02
C ASP A 224 -9.65 9.90 16.83
N ILE A 225 -10.23 9.13 15.92
CA ILE A 225 -10.91 9.60 14.71
C ILE A 225 -12.41 9.31 14.73
N SER A 226 -12.98 9.07 15.93
CA SER A 226 -14.43 8.86 16.09
C SER A 226 -15.23 10.07 15.60
N ILE A 227 -14.62 11.27 15.61
CA ILE A 227 -15.08 12.47 14.91
C ILE A 227 -14.06 12.74 13.79
N PRO A 228 -14.28 12.20 12.58
CA PRO A 228 -13.28 12.20 11.51
C PRO A 228 -12.76 13.60 11.14
N GLN A 229 -13.62 14.62 11.24
CA GLN A 229 -13.30 16.01 10.91
C GLN A 229 -12.33 16.66 11.91
N GLN A 230 -12.10 16.03 13.06
CA GLN A 230 -11.25 16.57 14.12
C GLN A 230 -10.50 15.46 14.84
N PRO A 231 -9.49 14.81 14.22
CA PRO A 231 -8.64 13.83 14.87
C PRO A 231 -8.04 14.36 16.16
N ILE A 232 -8.06 13.55 17.22
CA ILE A 232 -7.51 13.90 18.52
C ILE A 232 -6.29 13.03 18.80
N PHE A 233 -5.12 13.68 18.96
CA PHE A 233 -3.90 13.00 19.38
C PHE A 233 -4.12 12.29 20.72
N SER A 234 -3.81 10.99 20.79
CA SER A 234 -4.13 10.10 21.90
C SER A 234 -2.91 9.36 22.47
N GLY A 235 -1.72 9.77 22.09
CA GLY A 235 -0.47 9.16 22.57
C GLY A 235 0.25 8.33 21.52
N GLY A 236 1.03 7.35 21.98
CA GLY A 236 1.82 6.47 21.11
C GLY A 236 2.66 5.49 21.92
N PHE A 237 3.51 4.72 21.23
CA PHE A 237 4.37 3.71 21.85
C PHE A 237 5.80 3.74 21.28
N SER A 238 6.82 3.82 22.14
CA SER A 238 8.22 4.04 21.73
C SER A 238 9.18 2.89 22.03
N ASP A 239 8.69 1.79 22.60
CA ASP A 239 9.53 0.66 23.02
C ASP A 239 9.66 -0.43 21.94
N THR A 240 9.30 -0.07 20.71
CA THR A 240 9.63 -0.78 19.48
C THR A 240 10.70 0.02 18.73
N SER A 241 11.38 -0.54 17.75
CA SER A 241 12.08 0.27 16.78
C SER A 241 11.12 0.74 15.70
N TYR A 242 11.57 1.04 14.51
CA TYR A 242 10.75 1.55 13.41
C TYR A 242 9.72 0.49 12.98
N ILE A 243 8.44 0.83 13.08
CA ILE A 243 7.34 0.06 12.49
C ILE A 243 7.03 0.67 11.13
N HIS A 244 7.30 -0.10 10.07
CA HIS A 244 7.09 0.31 8.69
C HIS A 244 5.60 0.36 8.35
N ASP A 245 4.90 -0.74 8.60
CA ASP A 245 3.47 -0.89 8.40
C ASP A 245 2.85 -1.73 9.53
N ALA A 246 1.55 -1.67 9.71
CA ALA A 246 0.82 -2.48 10.66
C ALA A 246 -0.64 -2.70 10.27
N GLN A 247 -1.18 -3.83 10.68
CA GLN A 247 -2.62 -4.00 10.73
C GLN A 247 -3.11 -3.99 12.17
N ILE A 248 -4.17 -3.24 12.45
CA ILE A 248 -4.79 -3.16 13.77
C ILE A 248 -6.21 -3.71 13.70
N VAL A 249 -6.52 -4.65 14.57
CA VAL A 249 -7.84 -5.30 14.60
C VAL A 249 -8.40 -5.36 16.02
N THR A 250 -9.72 -5.37 16.13
CA THR A 250 -10.38 -5.87 17.34
C THR A 250 -10.31 -7.40 17.27
N TYR A 251 -9.38 -7.98 18.03
CA TYR A 251 -9.01 -9.40 17.93
C TYR A 251 -10.16 -10.33 18.27
N LYS A 252 -10.41 -11.31 17.39
CA LYS A 252 -11.47 -12.31 17.53
C LYS A 252 -10.94 -13.75 17.43
N GLY A 253 -9.62 -13.92 17.46
CA GLY A 253 -8.98 -15.22 17.32
C GLY A 253 -9.06 -16.09 18.58
N GLU A 254 -8.27 -17.16 18.60
CA GLU A 254 -8.37 -18.24 19.60
C GLU A 254 -7.81 -17.88 20.99
N ASP A 255 -6.86 -16.90 21.08
CA ASP A 255 -6.28 -16.50 22.37
C ASP A 255 -7.28 -15.69 23.21
N GLN A 256 -7.94 -16.38 24.15
CA GLN A 256 -8.97 -15.80 24.99
C GLN A 256 -8.47 -14.70 25.93
N ASN A 257 -7.17 -14.56 26.18
CA ASN A 257 -6.60 -13.47 26.98
C ASN A 257 -6.70 -12.13 26.27
N TYR A 258 -6.83 -12.16 24.94
CA TYR A 258 -6.84 -10.98 24.06
C TYR A 258 -8.13 -10.84 23.25
N PHE A 259 -9.09 -11.72 23.46
CA PHE A 259 -10.38 -11.65 22.77
C PHE A 259 -11.07 -10.32 23.06
N ASP A 260 -11.61 -9.65 22.04
CA ASP A 260 -12.18 -8.29 22.07
C ASP A 260 -11.20 -7.15 22.38
N LYS A 261 -9.92 -7.42 22.52
CA LYS A 261 -8.89 -6.39 22.64
C LYS A 261 -8.47 -5.83 21.28
N GLU A 262 -7.96 -4.62 21.29
CA GLU A 262 -7.39 -4.00 20.10
C GLU A 262 -5.91 -4.36 19.99
N ILE A 263 -5.59 -5.14 18.96
CA ILE A 263 -4.24 -5.69 18.77
C ILE A 263 -3.64 -5.12 17.49
N LEU A 264 -2.42 -4.61 17.62
CA LEU A 264 -1.58 -4.17 16.50
C LEU A 264 -0.59 -5.28 16.16
N PHE A 265 -0.60 -5.68 14.90
CA PHE A 265 0.40 -6.53 14.27
C PHE A 265 1.31 -5.65 13.42
N GLY A 266 2.53 -5.39 13.88
CA GLY A 266 3.44 -4.44 13.27
C GLY A 266 4.60 -5.10 12.55
N SER A 267 4.88 -4.63 11.35
CA SER A 267 6.07 -4.97 10.57
C SER A 267 7.22 -4.09 11.01
N ASN A 268 8.10 -4.63 11.86
CA ASN A 268 9.19 -3.88 12.45
C ASN A 268 10.47 -4.08 11.66
N SER A 269 11.04 -2.98 11.19
CA SER A 269 12.30 -2.98 10.48
C SER A 269 13.12 -1.73 10.80
N ASP A 270 14.32 -1.89 11.30
CA ASP A 270 15.26 -0.81 11.62
C ASP A 270 16.41 -0.70 10.59
N GLY A 271 16.09 -0.88 9.33
CA GLY A 271 17.08 -0.91 8.25
C GLY A 271 17.75 -2.27 8.08
N GLY A 272 17.17 -3.32 8.69
CA GLY A 272 17.55 -4.71 8.49
C GLY A 272 18.40 -5.33 9.62
N GLU A 273 18.53 -4.64 10.76
CA GLU A 273 19.15 -5.24 11.96
C GLU A 273 18.13 -6.01 12.81
N THR A 274 16.87 -5.55 12.85
CA THR A 274 15.79 -6.13 13.65
C THR A 274 14.54 -6.35 12.80
N ASN A 275 14.53 -7.42 12.01
CA ASN A 275 13.36 -7.79 11.22
C ASN A 275 12.44 -8.70 12.02
N GLN A 276 11.24 -8.21 12.39
CA GLN A 276 10.33 -8.89 13.30
C GLN A 276 8.87 -8.54 13.04
N LEU A 277 7.99 -9.52 13.23
CA LEU A 277 6.60 -9.25 13.55
C LEU A 277 6.53 -8.83 15.03
N ILE A 278 5.90 -7.69 15.31
CA ILE A 278 5.62 -7.18 16.66
C ILE A 278 4.12 -7.28 16.92
N ILE A 279 3.74 -7.71 18.13
CA ILE A 279 2.35 -7.78 18.56
C ILE A 279 2.18 -6.91 19.79
N LEU A 280 1.31 -5.86 19.69
CA LEU A 280 1.01 -4.94 20.77
C LEU A 280 -0.47 -5.01 21.16
N ASP A 281 -0.77 -4.98 22.46
CA ASP A 281 -2.09 -4.63 22.97
C ASP A 281 -2.18 -3.10 23.07
N VAL A 282 -3.00 -2.51 22.21
CA VAL A 282 -3.22 -1.05 22.12
C VAL A 282 -4.63 -0.66 22.56
N THR A 283 -5.30 -1.54 23.31
CA THR A 283 -6.65 -1.30 23.84
C THR A 283 -6.70 -0.03 24.68
N GLU A 284 -5.75 0.09 25.61
CA GLU A 284 -5.59 1.27 26.46
C GLU A 284 -4.53 2.20 25.85
N LYS A 285 -4.95 3.26 25.14
CA LYS A 285 -4.05 4.18 24.43
C LYS A 285 -3.02 4.88 25.33
N THR A 286 -3.34 5.01 26.63
CA THR A 286 -2.45 5.59 27.64
C THR A 286 -1.48 4.59 28.26
N ASN A 287 -1.68 3.30 28.02
CA ASN A 287 -0.85 2.21 28.54
C ASN A 287 -0.78 1.04 27.56
N PRO A 288 -0.26 1.24 26.34
CA PRO A 288 -0.07 0.13 25.39
C PRO A 288 0.98 -0.86 25.91
N GLU A 289 0.81 -2.14 25.62
CA GLU A 289 1.67 -3.21 26.11
C GLU A 289 2.26 -4.05 24.97
N LEU A 290 3.56 -4.29 25.00
CA LEU A 290 4.20 -5.25 24.10
C LEU A 290 3.83 -6.68 24.54
N ILE A 291 3.12 -7.42 23.69
CA ILE A 291 2.76 -8.80 23.94
C ILE A 291 3.93 -9.73 23.59
N SER A 292 4.44 -9.60 22.37
CA SER A 292 5.55 -10.43 21.87
C SER A 292 6.21 -9.85 20.62
N THR A 293 7.36 -10.41 20.30
CA THR A 293 8.06 -10.21 19.02
C THR A 293 8.52 -11.56 18.50
N ILE A 294 8.57 -11.71 17.17
CA ILE A 294 9.10 -12.92 16.54
C ILE A 294 9.91 -12.57 15.29
N SER A 295 11.16 -13.01 15.25
CA SER A 295 12.03 -12.95 14.07
C SER A 295 11.89 -14.20 13.21
N TYR A 296 12.34 -14.09 11.97
CA TYR A 296 12.35 -15.18 10.99
C TYR A 296 13.71 -15.22 10.26
N SER A 297 13.99 -16.33 9.60
CA SER A 297 15.25 -16.52 8.88
C SER A 297 15.24 -15.74 7.57
N TYR A 298 16.42 -15.20 7.21
CA TYR A 298 16.62 -14.42 5.99
C TYR A 298 15.76 -13.15 5.93
N GLY A 299 15.51 -12.50 7.07
CA GLY A 299 14.84 -11.21 7.12
C GLY A 299 15.71 -10.14 6.48
N GLY A 300 15.21 -9.53 5.41
CA GLY A 300 15.81 -8.40 4.72
C GLY A 300 15.22 -7.07 5.21
N TYR A 301 13.91 -6.93 5.07
CA TYR A 301 13.15 -5.77 5.52
C TYR A 301 11.70 -6.17 5.76
N THR A 302 11.32 -6.38 7.02
CA THR A 302 9.94 -6.69 7.40
C THR A 302 9.03 -5.56 6.95
N HIS A 303 8.25 -5.79 5.89
CA HIS A 303 7.60 -4.72 5.16
C HIS A 303 6.14 -4.52 5.56
N GLN A 304 5.27 -5.45 5.20
CA GLN A 304 3.84 -5.35 5.38
C GLN A 304 3.24 -6.74 5.59
N GLY A 305 2.10 -6.81 6.28
CA GLY A 305 1.42 -8.08 6.48
C GLY A 305 -0.05 -7.93 6.84
N TRP A 306 -0.80 -9.02 6.70
CA TRP A 306 -2.22 -9.04 6.94
C TRP A 306 -2.66 -10.29 7.68
N ILE A 307 -3.60 -10.14 8.63
CA ILE A 307 -4.20 -11.26 9.36
C ILE A 307 -5.38 -11.84 8.57
N ASP A 308 -5.59 -13.17 8.66
CA ASP A 308 -6.77 -13.80 8.08
C ASP A 308 -8.08 -13.38 8.80
N GLU A 309 -9.21 -13.65 8.15
CA GLU A 309 -10.53 -13.28 8.68
C GLU A 309 -10.89 -14.00 10.00
N ASN A 310 -10.22 -15.11 10.32
CA ASN A 310 -10.39 -15.86 11.56
C ASN A 310 -9.46 -15.38 12.68
N HIS A 311 -8.57 -14.43 12.39
CA HIS A 311 -7.50 -13.95 13.27
C HIS A 311 -6.60 -15.09 13.81
N ARG A 312 -6.36 -16.07 12.95
CA ARG A 312 -5.60 -17.28 13.27
C ARG A 312 -4.19 -17.25 12.71
N TYR A 313 -4.05 -16.72 11.50
CA TYR A 313 -2.77 -16.63 10.80
C TYR A 313 -2.47 -15.22 10.35
N PHE A 314 -1.22 -14.79 10.54
CA PHE A 314 -0.71 -13.53 10.00
C PHE A 314 0.27 -13.85 8.87
N TYR A 315 0.11 -13.20 7.74
CA TYR A 315 0.93 -13.35 6.55
C TYR A 315 1.77 -12.11 6.38
N LEU A 316 3.07 -12.29 6.21
CA LEU A 316 4.08 -11.23 6.20
C LEU A 316 4.91 -11.31 4.93
N GLY A 317 5.12 -10.16 4.26
CA GLY A 317 6.09 -9.94 3.21
C GLY A 317 7.38 -9.31 3.72
N ASP A 318 8.48 -9.58 3.02
CA ASP A 318 9.82 -9.03 3.32
C ASP A 318 10.42 -8.43 2.04
N GLU A 319 10.43 -7.12 1.94
CA GLU A 319 10.72 -6.38 0.70
C GLU A 319 12.18 -6.52 0.20
N LEU A 320 13.12 -6.94 1.03
CA LEU A 320 14.54 -6.93 0.65
C LEU A 320 15.24 -8.30 0.70
N ASP A 321 14.53 -9.36 1.01
CA ASP A 321 15.18 -10.66 1.14
C ASP A 321 15.57 -11.28 -0.21
N GLU A 322 14.86 -10.98 -1.30
CA GLU A 322 15.26 -11.36 -2.64
C GLU A 322 16.58 -10.70 -3.02
N LEU A 323 16.70 -9.39 -2.79
CA LEU A 323 17.93 -8.64 -3.11
C LEU A 323 19.12 -9.03 -2.21
N ARG A 324 18.85 -9.30 -0.91
CA ARG A 324 19.93 -9.56 0.07
C ARG A 324 20.42 -11.00 0.08
N TYR A 325 19.50 -11.95 -0.16
CA TYR A 325 19.80 -13.37 0.01
C TYR A 325 19.57 -14.19 -1.26
N GLY A 326 18.98 -13.59 -2.32
CA GLY A 326 18.64 -14.29 -3.56
C GLY A 326 17.50 -15.27 -3.36
N ASN A 327 16.58 -14.97 -2.45
CA ASN A 327 15.33 -15.72 -2.31
C ASN A 327 14.44 -15.47 -3.52
N LYS A 328 13.41 -16.26 -3.66
CA LYS A 328 12.23 -15.94 -4.47
C LYS A 328 11.24 -15.17 -3.61
N THR A 329 10.23 -14.54 -4.24
CA THR A 329 9.04 -14.02 -3.55
C THR A 329 8.62 -14.94 -2.41
N ARG A 330 8.53 -14.43 -1.17
CA ARG A 330 8.17 -15.23 0.00
C ARG A 330 7.04 -14.61 0.81
N ILE A 331 6.15 -15.48 1.31
CA ILE A 331 5.19 -15.10 2.35
C ILE A 331 5.45 -15.93 3.61
N ILE A 332 5.76 -15.26 4.70
CA ILE A 332 5.98 -15.89 6.01
C ILE A 332 4.64 -15.93 6.76
N THR A 333 4.13 -17.11 7.05
CA THR A 333 2.87 -17.28 7.78
C THR A 333 3.14 -17.59 9.24
N PHE A 334 2.58 -16.77 10.14
CA PHE A 334 2.66 -16.96 11.59
C PHE A 334 1.37 -17.52 12.14
N ASP A 335 1.47 -18.54 13.00
CA ASP A 335 0.40 -19.08 13.82
C ASP A 335 0.21 -18.22 15.06
N LEU A 336 -0.97 -17.62 15.20
CA LEU A 336 -1.34 -16.68 16.26
C LEU A 336 -2.22 -17.29 17.36
N LYS A 337 -2.23 -18.61 17.49
CA LYS A 337 -3.03 -19.31 18.52
C LYS A 337 -2.72 -18.85 19.94
N ASP A 338 -1.49 -18.46 20.20
CA ASP A 338 -1.00 -17.87 21.44
C ASP A 338 -0.22 -16.61 21.06
N LEU A 339 -0.79 -15.43 21.30
CA LEU A 339 -0.18 -14.14 20.93
C LEU A 339 1.11 -13.85 21.72
N LYS A 340 1.32 -14.50 22.87
CA LYS A 340 2.58 -14.40 23.61
C LYS A 340 3.70 -15.26 23.04
N ASN A 341 3.34 -16.32 22.30
CA ASN A 341 4.28 -17.29 21.74
C ASN A 341 3.91 -17.61 20.28
N PRO A 342 3.82 -16.62 19.38
CA PRO A 342 3.54 -16.86 17.98
C PRO A 342 4.61 -17.76 17.37
N LYS A 343 4.28 -18.51 16.33
CA LYS A 343 5.21 -19.44 15.68
C LYS A 343 5.15 -19.30 14.18
N ILE A 344 6.27 -19.44 13.50
CA ILE A 344 6.26 -19.63 12.05
C ILE A 344 5.54 -20.95 11.76
N HIS A 345 4.46 -20.84 11.02
CA HIS A 345 3.65 -21.98 10.60
C HIS A 345 4.12 -22.54 9.26
N PHE A 346 4.28 -21.65 8.28
CA PHE A 346 4.65 -22.01 6.91
C PHE A 346 5.39 -20.84 6.25
N VAL A 347 6.22 -21.14 5.27
CA VAL A 347 6.83 -20.15 4.36
C VAL A 347 6.48 -20.59 2.93
N TYR A 348 5.71 -19.77 2.26
CA TYR A 348 5.42 -19.92 0.84
C TYR A 348 6.60 -19.36 0.03
N GLU A 349 7.00 -20.06 -1.01
CA GLU A 349 7.94 -19.57 -2.02
C GLU A 349 7.21 -19.46 -3.35
N GLY A 350 7.24 -18.27 -3.94
CA GLY A 350 6.69 -17.98 -5.26
C GLY A 350 7.51 -18.59 -6.39
N LYS A 351 7.12 -18.28 -7.63
CA LYS A 351 7.79 -18.81 -8.83
C LYS A 351 8.86 -17.88 -9.36
N THR A 352 8.73 -16.58 -9.11
CA THR A 352 9.57 -15.50 -9.62
C THR A 352 10.60 -15.05 -8.58
N ASP A 353 11.60 -14.32 -9.03
CA ASP A 353 12.58 -13.66 -8.16
C ASP A 353 12.14 -12.22 -7.81
N ALA A 354 10.93 -11.81 -8.22
CA ALA A 354 10.37 -10.49 -7.99
C ALA A 354 10.13 -10.23 -6.51
N ILE A 355 10.40 -9.00 -6.09
CA ILE A 355 10.23 -8.53 -4.72
C ILE A 355 8.74 -8.52 -4.35
N ASP A 356 8.36 -9.11 -3.21
CA ASP A 356 7.03 -8.95 -2.65
C ASP A 356 6.88 -7.59 -1.95
N HIS A 357 5.67 -7.02 -2.03
CA HIS A 357 5.37 -5.72 -1.44
C HIS A 357 4.09 -5.80 -0.60
N ASN A 358 3.05 -5.03 -0.90
CA ASN A 358 1.82 -5.02 -0.12
C ASN A 358 0.95 -6.26 -0.39
N LEU A 359 0.36 -6.81 0.65
CA LEU A 359 -0.56 -7.93 0.57
C LEU A 359 -1.83 -7.69 1.38
N TYR A 360 -2.94 -8.19 0.88
CA TYR A 360 -4.25 -8.05 1.53
C TYR A 360 -5.00 -9.37 1.46
N ILE A 361 -5.81 -9.68 2.50
CA ILE A 361 -6.59 -10.91 2.55
C ILE A 361 -8.07 -10.60 2.51
N LYS A 362 -8.79 -11.34 1.67
CA LYS A 362 -10.24 -11.32 1.60
C LYS A 362 -10.78 -12.66 1.10
N SER A 363 -11.73 -13.25 1.83
CA SER A 363 -12.42 -14.48 1.43
C SER A 363 -11.47 -15.64 1.12
N ASN A 364 -10.50 -15.90 2.01
CA ASN A 364 -9.43 -16.90 1.85
C ASN A 364 -8.54 -16.71 0.61
N LYS A 365 -8.49 -15.53 0.05
CA LYS A 365 -7.55 -15.14 -0.99
C LYS A 365 -6.59 -14.08 -0.47
N LEU A 366 -5.32 -14.26 -0.74
CA LEU A 366 -4.27 -13.31 -0.51
C LEU A 366 -3.93 -12.65 -1.85
N TYR A 367 -4.07 -11.33 -1.89
CA TYR A 367 -3.73 -10.49 -3.05
C TYR A 367 -2.40 -9.84 -2.76
N LEU A 368 -1.40 -10.13 -3.60
CA LEU A 368 -0.02 -9.68 -3.43
C LEU A 368 0.36 -8.75 -4.57
N SER A 369 0.80 -7.56 -4.24
CA SER A 369 1.57 -6.70 -5.14
C SER A 369 3.00 -7.19 -5.14
N ASN A 370 3.48 -7.67 -6.29
CA ASN A 370 4.76 -8.36 -6.41
C ASN A 370 5.63 -7.66 -7.48
N TYR A 371 5.93 -6.41 -7.26
CA TYR A 371 6.68 -5.48 -8.13
C TYR A 371 6.72 -5.91 -9.60
N THR A 372 7.85 -6.40 -10.10
CA THR A 372 8.05 -6.81 -11.50
C THR A 372 7.16 -7.97 -11.93
N ALA A 373 6.66 -8.79 -11.02
CA ALA A 373 5.76 -9.90 -11.37
C ALA A 373 4.26 -9.52 -11.32
N GLY A 374 3.92 -8.27 -11.00
CA GLY A 374 2.56 -7.78 -11.05
C GLY A 374 1.67 -8.21 -9.86
N LEU A 375 0.36 -8.27 -10.08
CA LEU A 375 -0.61 -8.73 -9.08
C LEU A 375 -0.64 -10.27 -9.08
N ARG A 376 -0.54 -10.88 -7.89
CA ARG A 376 -0.72 -12.31 -7.67
C ARG A 376 -1.91 -12.57 -6.73
N GLU A 377 -2.72 -13.57 -7.04
CA GLU A 377 -3.80 -14.06 -6.18
C GLU A 377 -3.46 -15.47 -5.72
N LEU A 378 -3.35 -15.63 -4.39
CA LEU A 378 -2.99 -16.88 -3.75
C LEU A 378 -4.19 -17.41 -2.95
N ASP A 379 -4.55 -18.66 -3.15
CA ASP A 379 -5.51 -19.37 -2.31
C ASP A 379 -4.83 -19.81 -1.02
N ILE A 380 -5.40 -19.41 0.13
CA ILE A 380 -4.92 -19.72 1.46
C ILE A 380 -5.90 -20.60 2.26
N GLU A 381 -6.96 -21.15 1.63
CA GLU A 381 -7.99 -21.93 2.31
C GLU A 381 -7.40 -23.14 3.05
N ASN A 382 -6.36 -23.76 2.50
CA ASN A 382 -5.70 -24.93 3.06
C ASN A 382 -4.44 -24.62 3.88
N ILE A 383 -4.30 -23.41 4.41
CA ILE A 383 -3.09 -23.00 5.16
C ILE A 383 -2.80 -23.87 6.37
N GLU A 384 -3.79 -24.45 7.05
CA GLU A 384 -3.57 -25.40 8.14
C GLU A 384 -2.76 -26.62 7.70
N ASN A 385 -2.89 -27.03 6.44
CA ASN A 385 -2.13 -28.12 5.83
C ASN A 385 -0.82 -27.63 5.20
N LYS A 386 -0.46 -26.34 5.41
CA LYS A 386 0.73 -25.70 4.83
C LYS A 386 0.71 -25.67 3.30
N GLU A 387 -0.45 -25.34 2.76
CA GLU A 387 -0.66 -25.26 1.33
C GLU A 387 -1.16 -23.86 0.97
N ILE A 388 -0.46 -23.21 0.04
CA ILE A 388 -0.82 -21.96 -0.62
C ILE A 388 -0.67 -22.17 -2.12
N ILE A 389 -1.68 -21.82 -2.90
CA ILE A 389 -1.73 -22.07 -4.33
C ILE A 389 -1.96 -20.76 -5.08
N GLU A 390 -1.07 -20.42 -6.03
CA GLU A 390 -1.29 -19.30 -6.96
C GLU A 390 -2.39 -19.67 -7.96
N GLU A 391 -3.53 -19.00 -7.88
CA GLU A 391 -4.69 -19.28 -8.72
C GLU A 391 -4.81 -18.34 -9.91
N ALA A 392 -4.48 -17.06 -9.71
CA ALA A 392 -4.62 -16.03 -10.71
C ALA A 392 -3.48 -15.02 -10.62
N PHE A 393 -3.20 -14.32 -11.72
CA PHE A 393 -2.25 -13.23 -11.75
C PHE A 393 -2.50 -12.28 -12.93
N PHE A 394 -1.97 -11.08 -12.80
CA PHE A 394 -1.84 -10.12 -13.88
C PHE A 394 -0.46 -9.46 -13.79
N ASP A 395 0.41 -9.83 -14.71
CA ASP A 395 1.76 -9.28 -14.77
C ASP A 395 1.69 -7.90 -15.44
N THR A 396 2.11 -6.90 -14.71
CA THR A 396 2.07 -5.51 -15.17
C THR A 396 3.43 -5.03 -15.69
N HIS A 397 4.46 -5.85 -15.60
CA HIS A 397 5.83 -5.53 -16.01
C HIS A 397 6.44 -6.71 -16.78
N PRO A 398 5.93 -6.98 -18.02
CA PRO A 398 6.26 -8.18 -18.77
C PRO A 398 7.72 -8.26 -19.23
N GLU A 399 8.51 -7.21 -19.02
CA GLU A 399 9.91 -7.13 -19.43
C GLU A 399 10.85 -7.98 -18.55
N SER A 400 10.49 -8.23 -17.28
CA SER A 400 11.34 -8.96 -16.33
C SER A 400 10.58 -9.34 -15.06
N ASP A 401 10.88 -10.51 -14.50
CA ASP A 401 10.50 -10.97 -13.16
C ASP A 401 11.69 -10.88 -12.17
N ASP A 402 12.75 -10.16 -12.50
CA ASP A 402 13.94 -10.00 -11.64
C ASP A 402 13.63 -9.15 -10.42
N ALA A 403 14.37 -9.35 -9.34
CA ALA A 403 14.25 -8.54 -8.11
C ALA A 403 14.59 -7.06 -8.40
N SER A 404 13.53 -6.23 -8.43
CA SER A 404 13.59 -4.80 -8.75
C SER A 404 12.37 -4.10 -8.16
N PHE A 405 12.46 -2.78 -7.92
CA PHE A 405 11.36 -1.93 -7.45
C PHE A 405 10.50 -1.35 -8.59
N GLU A 406 10.56 -1.94 -9.78
CA GLU A 406 9.71 -1.57 -10.90
C GLU A 406 8.41 -2.39 -10.87
N GLY A 407 7.31 -1.86 -11.45
CA GLY A 407 6.05 -2.59 -11.59
C GLY A 407 4.96 -2.19 -10.60
N VAL A 408 4.40 -3.13 -9.83
CA VAL A 408 3.25 -2.89 -8.94
C VAL A 408 3.68 -2.52 -7.54
N TRP A 409 3.20 -1.36 -7.06
CA TRP A 409 3.42 -0.91 -5.69
C TRP A 409 2.32 -1.43 -4.74
N ASN A 410 1.02 -1.22 -5.08
CA ASN A 410 -0.12 -1.58 -4.22
C ASN A 410 -1.36 -2.03 -5.01
#